data_606be5bc41d92f5448eb6392428651f3
#
_entry.id   606be5bc41d92f5448eb6392428651f3
#
_cell.length_a   1.000
_cell.length_b   1.000
_cell.length_c   1.000
_cell.angle_alpha   90.00
_cell.angle_beta   90.00
_cell.angle_gamma   90.00
#
_symmetry.space_group_name_H-M   'P 1'
#
loop_
_entity.id
_entity.type
_entity.pdbx_description
1 polymer ?
#
loop_
_entity_poly.entity_id
_entity_poly.type
_entity_poly.pdbx_seq_one_letter_code
_entity_poly.pdbx_strand_id
1 'polypeptide(L)'
;MTRQNARRANDKGPPVFLIVLLLVALAVISSVSLDFLNGKRGEKSYLFPARKERAAPAAPPDRFQETLVKGLLAAGVPRESLEAVEDPELAARIVARVALVLYREAEEFLDRWTRDEGISVAAKIRTEPGGRIEYAWHLSSPDGKEGVILFVCSPEQAVRPAPKKPAEKPPAKTPSKKAAPGLVALIIDDMGNSLEALNDILSIGQPITIAVLPFSTFARETAELAHSRNLEILLHLPLESQNNHETATGTDGMIFSGMDEGEILRILREDLDQIPFVRGVNNHMGSRVTMEAAAMRTILGGLKQKGLFFVDSRTTAQTVAYEEALRMGVPAARRDVFLDADEDRGMIRSRLLELFRTARGKGSAVGICHPFPETLQVLKDDFRLLGDYDLKAVPVSRLITRRD
;
A
#
# COMPACT_ATOMS: atom_id res chain seq x y z
N MET A 1 2.77 -38.77 71.69
CA MET A 1 3.77 -37.69 71.63
C MET A 1 3.74 -37.07 70.27
N THR A 2 2.88 -36.16 70.06
CA THR A 2 2.90 -34.69 69.98
C THR A 2 4.05 -34.11 69.15
N ARG A 3 3.77 -33.50 67.99
CA ARG A 3 4.24 -32.14 67.64
C ARG A 3 3.45 -31.60 66.47
N GLN A 4 2.65 -30.58 66.73
CA GLN A 4 2.06 -29.60 65.82
C GLN A 4 3.16 -28.79 65.13
N ASN A 5 3.00 -28.52 63.81
CA ASN A 5 3.69 -27.44 63.15
C ASN A 5 2.64 -26.59 62.44
N ALA A 6 2.43 -25.42 63.01
CA ALA A 6 1.62 -24.35 62.47
C ALA A 6 2.26 -23.77 61.19
N ARG A 7 1.50 -23.70 60.12
CA ARG A 7 1.83 -22.92 58.93
C ARG A 7 1.54 -21.45 59.18
N ARG A 8 2.57 -20.61 59.22
CA ARG A 8 2.45 -19.15 59.13
C ARG A 8 2.04 -18.77 57.73
N ALA A 9 0.87 -18.16 57.57
CA ALA A 9 0.45 -17.45 56.38
C ALA A 9 1.35 -16.21 56.21
N ASN A 10 1.96 -16.07 55.03
CA ASN A 10 2.82 -14.95 54.68
C ASN A 10 1.91 -13.91 53.99
N ASP A 11 1.42 -12.97 54.77
CA ASP A 11 0.61 -11.84 54.30
C ASP A 11 1.53 -10.79 53.69
N LYS A 12 1.81 -10.89 52.39
CA LYS A 12 2.49 -9.86 51.61
C LYS A 12 1.43 -8.94 51.02
N GLY A 13 1.22 -7.78 51.62
CA GLY A 13 0.43 -6.71 51.07
C GLY A 13 0.86 -6.38 49.63
N PRO A 14 0.02 -5.72 48.84
CA PRO A 14 0.31 -5.40 47.44
C PRO A 14 1.61 -4.61 47.33
N PRO A 15 2.44 -4.86 46.31
CA PRO A 15 3.75 -4.20 46.17
C PRO A 15 3.54 -2.67 46.08
N VAL A 16 4.34 -1.92 46.82
CA VAL A 16 4.28 -0.45 46.92
C VAL A 16 4.20 0.22 45.55
N PHE A 17 4.86 -0.39 44.56
CA PHE A 17 4.79 0.06 43.15
C PHE A 17 3.36 0.09 42.58
N LEU A 18 2.53 -0.91 42.90
CA LEU A 18 1.14 -1.00 42.44
C LEU A 18 0.28 0.10 43.07
N ILE A 19 0.53 0.41 44.34
CA ILE A 19 -0.17 1.49 45.07
C ILE A 19 0.20 2.84 44.51
N VAL A 20 1.46 3.08 44.18
CA VAL A 20 1.94 4.33 43.58
C VAL A 20 1.36 4.50 42.17
N LEU A 21 1.32 3.43 41.36
CA LEU A 21 0.74 3.46 40.04
C LEU A 21 -0.76 3.78 40.06
N LEU A 22 -1.48 3.22 41.02
CA LEU A 22 -2.93 3.48 41.22
C LEU A 22 -3.19 4.92 41.67
N LEU A 23 -2.34 5.48 42.53
CA LEU A 23 -2.45 6.86 42.99
C LEU A 23 -2.14 7.86 41.87
N VAL A 24 -1.14 7.58 41.03
CA VAL A 24 -0.85 8.41 39.85
C VAL A 24 -1.99 8.35 38.83
N ALA A 25 -2.55 7.18 38.56
CA ALA A 25 -3.71 7.03 37.66
C ALA A 25 -4.93 7.79 38.20
N LEU A 26 -5.21 7.71 39.51
CA LEU A 26 -6.29 8.45 40.15
C LEU A 26 -6.08 9.96 40.11
N ALA A 27 -4.84 10.45 40.28
CA ALA A 27 -4.51 11.86 40.19
C ALA A 27 -4.72 12.41 38.77
N VAL A 28 -4.33 11.65 37.73
CA VAL A 28 -4.54 12.02 36.33
C VAL A 28 -6.03 12.05 35.99
N ILE A 29 -6.80 11.03 36.40
CA ILE A 29 -8.26 10.96 36.16
C ILE A 29 -8.96 12.13 36.87
N SER A 30 -8.55 12.46 38.11
CA SER A 30 -9.13 13.58 38.86
C SER A 30 -8.82 14.92 38.23
N SER A 31 -7.62 15.13 37.71
CA SER A 31 -7.23 16.36 37.02
C SER A 31 -8.01 16.57 35.72
N VAL A 32 -8.16 15.52 34.90
CA VAL A 32 -8.95 15.56 33.66
C VAL A 32 -10.43 15.78 33.96
N SER A 33 -10.98 15.13 35.00
CA SER A 33 -12.38 15.30 35.39
C SER A 33 -12.69 16.68 35.96
N LEU A 34 -11.76 17.25 36.70
CA LEU A 34 -11.90 18.63 37.28
C LEU A 34 -11.87 19.67 36.17
N ASP A 35 -10.98 19.51 35.20
CA ASP A 35 -10.85 20.42 34.06
C ASP A 35 -12.08 20.37 33.15
N PHE A 36 -12.65 19.18 32.93
CA PHE A 36 -13.92 18.99 32.21
C PHE A 36 -15.12 19.64 32.92
N LEU A 37 -15.17 19.56 34.25
CA LEU A 37 -16.22 20.22 35.07
C LEU A 37 -16.09 21.73 35.09
N ASN A 38 -14.86 22.26 35.11
CA ASN A 38 -14.58 23.70 35.04
C ASN A 38 -14.96 24.27 33.66
N GLY A 39 -14.69 23.55 32.56
CA GLY A 39 -15.12 23.93 31.21
C GLY A 39 -16.65 24.02 31.08
N LYS A 40 -17.41 23.15 31.75
CA LYS A 40 -18.89 23.22 31.79
C LYS A 40 -19.44 24.40 32.64
N ARG A 41 -18.67 24.94 33.60
CA ARG A 41 -19.06 26.05 34.46
C ARG A 41 -18.62 27.40 33.95
N GLY A 42 -17.95 27.49 32.79
CA GLY A 42 -17.46 28.74 32.21
C GLY A 42 -16.21 29.29 32.91
N GLU A 43 -15.53 28.49 33.74
CA GLU A 43 -14.24 28.80 34.37
C GLU A 43 -13.09 28.35 33.47
N LYS A 44 -11.87 28.93 33.67
CA LYS A 44 -10.72 28.66 32.83
C LYS A 44 -10.37 27.16 32.86
N SER A 45 -10.55 26.49 31.72
CA SER A 45 -10.06 25.13 31.46
C SER A 45 -8.66 25.23 30.87
N TYR A 46 -7.71 24.47 31.42
CA TYR A 46 -6.32 24.43 30.94
C TYR A 46 -6.10 23.47 29.80
N LEU A 47 -6.97 22.45 29.65
CA LEU A 47 -6.88 21.47 28.57
C LEU A 47 -7.76 21.85 27.36
N PHE A 48 -8.79 22.70 27.55
CA PHE A 48 -9.74 23.09 26.50
C PHE A 48 -10.15 24.58 26.62
N PRO A 49 -9.28 25.55 26.31
CA PRO A 49 -9.65 26.95 26.40
C PRO A 49 -10.73 27.31 25.36
N ALA A 50 -11.86 27.88 25.86
CA ALA A 50 -12.89 28.44 25.00
C ALA A 50 -12.39 29.73 24.34
N ARG A 51 -12.34 29.74 23.00
CA ARG A 51 -11.81 30.85 22.21
C ARG A 51 -12.90 31.79 21.71
N LYS A 52 -12.82 33.05 22.12
CA LYS A 52 -13.28 34.22 21.33
C LYS A 52 -12.19 35.26 21.38
N GLU A 53 -11.44 35.39 20.28
CA GLU A 53 -10.79 36.67 19.97
C GLU A 53 -10.45 36.77 18.47
N ARG A 54 -10.45 38.00 17.97
CA ARG A 54 -10.29 38.39 16.57
C ARG A 54 -8.89 38.06 16.04
N ALA A 55 -8.81 37.57 14.79
CA ALA A 55 -7.58 37.27 14.10
C ALA A 55 -6.69 38.52 13.90
N ALA A 56 -5.46 38.41 14.37
CA ALA A 56 -4.32 39.18 13.88
C ALA A 56 -3.82 38.57 12.55
N PRO A 57 -3.14 39.32 11.67
CA PRO A 57 -2.63 38.75 10.42
C PRO A 57 -1.64 37.62 10.73
N ALA A 58 -1.83 36.50 10.04
CA ALA A 58 -1.05 35.29 10.25
C ALA A 58 0.45 35.54 10.05
N ALA A 59 1.26 35.11 11.01
CA ALA A 59 2.71 35.03 10.84
C ALA A 59 3.05 34.06 9.68
N PRO A 60 4.16 34.26 8.96
CA PRO A 60 4.56 33.31 7.90
C PRO A 60 4.69 31.90 8.48
N PRO A 61 4.23 30.85 7.75
CA PRO A 61 4.23 29.49 8.26
C PRO A 61 5.66 29.06 8.63
N ASP A 62 5.82 28.38 9.77
CA ASP A 62 7.10 27.81 10.18
C ASP A 62 7.54 26.76 9.13
N ARG A 63 8.84 26.69 8.86
CA ARG A 63 9.43 25.69 7.96
C ARG A 63 9.00 24.26 8.31
N PHE A 64 8.83 23.95 9.60
CA PHE A 64 8.37 22.64 10.04
C PHE A 64 6.93 22.39 9.61
N GLN A 65 6.03 23.36 9.74
CA GLN A 65 4.65 23.25 9.26
C GLN A 65 4.59 23.06 7.73
N GLU A 66 5.41 23.79 6.96
CA GLU A 66 5.49 23.60 5.51
C GLU A 66 5.98 22.20 5.15
N THR A 67 6.95 21.67 5.88
CA THR A 67 7.47 20.31 5.70
C THR A 67 6.39 19.28 5.95
N LEU A 68 5.64 19.38 7.04
CA LEU A 68 4.53 18.46 7.34
C LEU A 68 3.42 18.53 6.28
N VAL A 69 3.08 19.72 5.79
CA VAL A 69 2.12 19.88 4.70
C VAL A 69 2.61 19.20 3.41
N LYS A 70 3.90 19.33 3.06
CA LYS A 70 4.48 18.60 1.91
C LYS A 70 4.37 17.10 2.06
N GLY A 71 4.68 16.56 3.23
CA GLY A 71 4.53 15.12 3.51
C GLY A 71 3.09 14.64 3.36
N LEU A 72 2.12 15.38 3.88
CA LEU A 72 0.70 15.06 3.77
C LEU A 72 0.21 15.08 2.31
N LEU A 73 0.63 16.07 1.53
CA LEU A 73 0.30 16.15 0.11
C LEU A 73 0.95 14.99 -0.67
N ALA A 74 2.19 14.65 -0.37
CA ALA A 74 2.89 13.51 -0.97
C ALA A 74 2.25 12.16 -0.58
N ALA A 75 1.66 12.07 0.63
CA ALA A 75 0.85 10.95 1.08
C ALA A 75 -0.54 10.87 0.41
N GLY A 76 -0.86 11.79 -0.50
CA GLY A 76 -2.12 11.80 -1.23
C GLY A 76 -3.28 12.49 -0.49
N VAL A 77 -3.02 13.17 0.65
CA VAL A 77 -4.05 13.95 1.35
C VAL A 77 -4.38 15.20 0.55
N PRO A 78 -5.66 15.43 0.16
CA PRO A 78 -6.04 16.60 -0.63
C PRO A 78 -5.77 17.93 0.10
N ARG A 79 -5.29 18.92 -0.62
CA ARG A 79 -4.99 20.25 -0.03
C ARG A 79 -6.18 20.88 0.67
N GLU A 80 -7.36 20.75 0.10
CA GLU A 80 -8.63 21.25 0.64
C GLU A 80 -9.07 20.55 1.93
N SER A 81 -8.48 19.39 2.25
CA SER A 81 -8.72 18.64 3.49
C SER A 81 -7.79 19.07 4.64
N LEU A 82 -6.80 19.92 4.35
CA LEU A 82 -5.79 20.36 5.31
C LEU A 82 -6.12 21.75 5.85
N GLU A 83 -6.09 21.88 7.16
CA GLU A 83 -6.25 23.12 7.89
C GLU A 83 -5.07 23.31 8.85
N ALA A 84 -4.27 24.34 8.64
CA ALA A 84 -3.24 24.74 9.59
C ALA A 84 -3.91 25.55 10.71
N VAL A 85 -3.66 25.16 11.96
CA VAL A 85 -4.22 25.80 13.15
C VAL A 85 -3.09 26.43 13.94
N GLU A 86 -3.22 27.71 14.26
CA GLU A 86 -2.26 28.37 15.15
C GLU A 86 -2.35 27.76 16.56
N ASP A 87 -1.20 27.37 17.10
CA ASP A 87 -1.08 26.83 18.44
C ASP A 87 0.14 27.49 19.11
N PRO A 88 -0.04 28.16 20.28
CA PRO A 88 1.04 28.91 20.92
C PRO A 88 2.15 28.02 21.49
N GLU A 89 1.89 26.71 21.66
CA GLU A 89 2.83 25.75 22.25
C GLU A 89 3.50 24.86 21.21
N LEU A 90 2.97 24.84 19.96
CA LEU A 90 3.45 23.97 18.90
C LEU A 90 3.94 24.77 17.70
N ALA A 91 5.08 24.38 17.16
CA ALA A 91 5.60 24.96 15.91
C ALA A 91 4.73 24.63 14.69
N ALA A 92 3.97 23.51 14.76
CA ALA A 92 3.05 23.11 13.70
C ALA A 92 1.85 22.36 14.27
N ARG A 93 0.64 22.79 13.89
CA ARG A 93 -0.60 22.03 14.14
C ARG A 93 -1.43 21.99 12.87
N ILE A 94 -1.64 20.79 12.36
CA ILE A 94 -2.36 20.54 11.10
C ILE A 94 -3.54 19.62 11.40
N VAL A 95 -4.74 20.02 10.96
CA VAL A 95 -5.92 19.17 10.97
C VAL A 95 -6.17 18.66 9.55
N ALA A 96 -6.15 17.34 9.37
CA ALA A 96 -6.45 16.67 8.11
C ALA A 96 -7.82 15.98 8.21
N ARG A 97 -8.82 16.47 7.48
CA ARG A 97 -10.15 15.86 7.43
C ARG A 97 -10.22 14.89 6.25
N VAL A 98 -10.17 13.59 6.52
CA VAL A 98 -10.03 12.57 5.49
C VAL A 98 -11.00 11.40 5.72
N ALA A 99 -11.26 10.60 4.69
CA ALA A 99 -11.87 9.30 4.87
C ALA A 99 -10.90 8.37 5.63
N LEU A 100 -11.41 7.46 6.45
CA LEU A 100 -10.57 6.53 7.22
C LEU A 100 -9.63 5.70 6.32
N VAL A 101 -10.09 5.35 5.13
CA VAL A 101 -9.28 4.65 4.12
C VAL A 101 -8.07 5.49 3.71
N LEU A 102 -8.29 6.78 3.41
CA LEU A 102 -7.19 7.69 3.02
C LEU A 102 -6.20 7.92 4.17
N TYR A 103 -6.66 7.97 5.43
CA TYR A 103 -5.77 8.01 6.59
C TYR A 103 -4.82 6.81 6.63
N ARG A 104 -5.35 5.60 6.46
CA ARG A 104 -4.54 4.38 6.48
C ARG A 104 -3.50 4.35 5.36
N GLU A 105 -3.88 4.79 4.16
CA GLU A 105 -2.94 4.93 3.03
C GLU A 105 -1.83 5.96 3.33
N ALA A 106 -2.22 7.11 3.89
CA ALA A 106 -1.28 8.16 4.26
C ALA A 106 -0.35 7.74 5.41
N GLU A 107 -0.85 6.96 6.36
CA GLU A 107 -0.10 6.53 7.54
C GLU A 107 1.18 5.79 7.19
N GLU A 108 1.12 4.79 6.33
CA GLU A 108 2.29 3.99 5.93
C GLU A 108 3.32 4.82 5.16
N PHE A 109 2.85 5.71 4.27
CA PHE A 109 3.73 6.64 3.57
C PHE A 109 4.41 7.59 4.56
N LEU A 110 3.64 8.20 5.47
CA LEU A 110 4.13 9.17 6.44
C LEU A 110 5.13 8.54 7.42
N ASP A 111 4.95 7.27 7.80
CA ASP A 111 5.91 6.54 8.65
C ASP A 111 7.28 6.37 8.01
N ARG A 112 7.34 6.17 6.70
CA ARG A 112 8.60 6.14 5.95
C ARG A 112 9.15 7.53 5.75
N TRP A 113 8.31 8.43 5.27
CA TRP A 113 8.68 9.81 4.96
C TRP A 113 9.21 10.56 6.18
N THR A 114 8.59 10.41 7.37
CA THR A 114 9.09 11.05 8.61
C THR A 114 10.48 10.55 8.96
N ARG A 115 10.77 9.25 8.81
CA ARG A 115 12.13 8.72 9.01
C ARG A 115 13.15 9.31 8.04
N ASP A 116 12.79 9.41 6.76
CA ASP A 116 13.66 9.94 5.71
C ASP A 116 13.97 11.43 5.92
N GLU A 117 13.00 12.21 6.42
CA GLU A 117 13.17 13.63 6.78
C GLU A 117 13.77 13.84 8.19
N GLY A 118 14.11 12.77 8.90
CA GLY A 118 14.66 12.84 10.26
C GLY A 118 13.64 13.34 11.31
N ILE A 119 12.35 13.27 11.02
CA ILE A 119 11.27 13.66 11.94
C ILE A 119 10.96 12.48 12.86
N SER A 120 11.01 12.71 14.17
CA SER A 120 10.65 11.71 15.17
C SER A 120 9.14 11.68 15.39
N VAL A 121 8.56 10.48 15.41
CA VAL A 121 7.16 10.26 15.79
C VAL A 121 7.14 9.85 17.26
N ALA A 122 6.79 10.77 18.15
CA ALA A 122 6.78 10.55 19.59
C ALA A 122 5.58 9.71 20.05
N ALA A 123 4.41 9.91 19.43
CA ALA A 123 3.20 9.16 19.73
C ALA A 123 2.20 9.21 18.56
N LYS A 124 1.41 8.14 18.44
CA LYS A 124 0.19 8.08 17.62
C LYS A 124 -0.96 7.70 18.53
N ILE A 125 -1.91 8.60 18.74
CA ILE A 125 -3.02 8.43 19.68
C ILE A 125 -4.31 8.32 18.87
N ARG A 126 -5.05 7.22 19.05
CA ARG A 126 -6.38 7.04 18.48
C ARG A 126 -7.44 7.35 19.54
N THR A 127 -8.41 8.17 19.17
CA THR A 127 -9.57 8.51 20.00
C THR A 127 -10.86 8.39 19.20
N GLU A 128 -12.01 8.28 19.90
CA GLU A 128 -13.34 8.18 19.27
C GLU A 128 -14.35 9.17 19.91
N PRO A 129 -14.14 10.48 19.83
CA PRO A 129 -15.06 11.43 20.40
C PRO A 129 -16.38 11.46 19.62
N GLY A 130 -17.48 11.10 20.29
CA GLY A 130 -18.83 11.15 19.69
C GLY A 130 -19.03 10.26 18.47
N GLY A 131 -18.31 9.12 18.40
CA GLY A 131 -18.38 8.17 17.27
C GLY A 131 -17.56 8.57 16.03
N ARG A 132 -16.72 9.60 16.15
CA ARG A 132 -15.78 10.03 15.13
C ARG A 132 -14.39 9.48 15.47
N ILE A 133 -13.72 8.85 14.52
CA ILE A 133 -12.36 8.33 14.71
C ILE A 133 -11.36 9.47 14.45
N GLU A 134 -10.47 9.70 15.41
CA GLU A 134 -9.41 10.70 15.31
C GLU A 134 -8.06 10.04 15.62
N TYR A 135 -7.02 10.40 14.83
CA TYR A 135 -5.64 10.00 15.08
C TYR A 135 -4.78 11.23 15.23
N ALA A 136 -4.15 11.39 16.40
CA ALA A 136 -3.20 12.47 16.67
C ALA A 136 -1.77 11.94 16.58
N TRP A 137 -0.98 12.49 15.66
CA TRP A 137 0.44 12.20 15.53
C TRP A 137 1.25 13.32 16.17
N HIS A 138 1.96 13.01 17.23
CA HIS A 138 2.91 13.91 17.88
C HIS A 138 4.28 13.74 17.25
N LEU A 139 4.84 14.81 16.72
CA LEU A 139 6.03 14.81 15.87
C LEU A 139 7.05 15.81 16.44
N SER A 140 8.33 15.47 16.29
CA SER A 140 9.43 16.39 16.59
C SER A 140 10.36 16.51 15.39
N SER A 141 10.65 17.72 14.97
CA SER A 141 11.61 17.99 13.91
C SER A 141 13.06 17.71 14.35
N PRO A 142 14.01 17.58 13.42
CA PRO A 142 15.42 17.37 13.75
C PRO A 142 16.04 18.49 14.61
N ASP A 143 15.51 19.70 14.55
CA ASP A 143 15.91 20.86 15.34
C ASP A 143 15.11 21.00 16.67
N GLY A 144 14.32 19.98 17.04
CA GLY A 144 13.63 19.86 18.31
C GLY A 144 12.30 20.63 18.42
N LYS A 145 11.74 21.09 17.29
CA LYS A 145 10.41 21.72 17.28
C LYS A 145 9.32 20.67 17.32
N GLU A 146 8.30 20.91 18.13
CA GLU A 146 7.16 20.00 18.25
C GLU A 146 5.99 20.41 17.33
N GLY A 147 5.30 19.37 16.82
CA GLY A 147 4.12 19.55 15.98
C GLY A 147 3.12 18.41 16.15
N VAL A 148 1.89 18.67 15.77
CA VAL A 148 0.79 17.69 15.79
C VAL A 148 0.07 17.67 14.45
N ILE A 149 -0.12 16.47 13.91
CA ILE A 149 -1.08 16.23 12.83
C ILE A 149 -2.29 15.53 13.45
N LEU A 150 -3.46 16.15 13.37
CA LEU A 150 -4.72 15.56 13.78
C LEU A 150 -5.51 15.11 12.56
N PHE A 151 -5.59 13.81 12.33
CA PHE A 151 -6.47 13.23 11.33
C PHE A 151 -7.88 13.07 11.93
N VAL A 152 -8.85 13.73 11.34
CA VAL A 152 -10.26 13.59 11.68
C VAL A 152 -10.90 12.73 10.60
N CYS A 153 -11.12 11.44 10.94
CA CYS A 153 -11.60 10.45 10.00
C CYS A 153 -13.13 10.35 10.03
N SER A 154 -13.76 10.52 8.88
CA SER A 154 -15.18 10.18 8.73
C SER A 154 -15.33 8.69 8.40
N PRO A 155 -16.30 7.98 9.01
CA PRO A 155 -16.71 6.69 8.47
C PRO A 155 -17.16 6.90 7.03
N GLU A 156 -16.86 5.94 6.19
CA GLU A 156 -17.01 5.96 4.72
C GLU A 156 -18.37 6.51 4.26
N GLN A 157 -18.45 7.81 4.10
CA GLN A 157 -19.46 8.47 3.25
C GLN A 157 -18.69 9.36 2.27
N ALA A 158 -18.92 9.10 0.99
CA ALA A 158 -18.34 9.85 -0.09
C ALA A 158 -18.29 11.34 0.24
N VAL A 159 -17.10 11.94 0.20
CA VAL A 159 -16.94 13.39 0.23
C VAL A 159 -17.69 13.95 -0.97
N ARG A 160 -18.94 14.38 -0.78
CA ARG A 160 -19.61 15.24 -1.75
C ARG A 160 -18.79 16.52 -1.84
N PRO A 161 -18.33 16.93 -3.02
CA PRO A 161 -17.70 18.23 -3.15
C PRO A 161 -18.69 19.31 -2.71
N ALA A 162 -18.20 20.26 -1.91
CA ALA A 162 -18.99 21.40 -1.45
C ALA A 162 -19.72 22.09 -2.62
N PRO A 163 -20.95 22.56 -2.42
CA PRO A 163 -21.69 23.21 -3.50
C PRO A 163 -20.94 24.47 -3.93
N LYS A 164 -20.45 24.45 -5.15
CA LYS A 164 -19.91 25.63 -5.81
C LYS A 164 -21.02 26.68 -5.93
N LYS A 165 -20.77 27.93 -5.49
CA LYS A 165 -21.62 29.09 -5.82
C LYS A 165 -22.01 29.08 -7.29
N PRO A 166 -23.24 29.47 -7.65
CA PRO A 166 -23.65 29.50 -9.04
C PRO A 166 -22.75 30.46 -9.81
N ALA A 167 -21.89 29.90 -10.66
CA ALA A 167 -21.21 30.68 -11.70
C ALA A 167 -22.11 30.73 -12.92
N GLU A 168 -22.13 31.90 -13.56
CA GLU A 168 -22.83 32.15 -14.80
C GLU A 168 -22.61 31.05 -15.84
N LYS A 169 -23.70 30.70 -16.55
CA LYS A 169 -23.68 29.67 -17.60
C LYS A 169 -22.64 30.03 -18.67
N PRO A 170 -21.61 29.21 -18.88
CA PRO A 170 -20.86 29.27 -20.14
C PRO A 170 -21.71 28.73 -21.28
N PRO A 171 -21.45 29.14 -22.49
CA PRO A 171 -22.24 28.71 -23.68
C PRO A 171 -22.16 27.17 -23.82
N ALA A 172 -23.28 26.62 -24.28
CA ALA A 172 -23.48 25.19 -24.47
C ALA A 172 -22.28 24.53 -25.18
N LYS A 173 -21.55 23.68 -24.46
CA LYS A 173 -20.52 22.82 -25.06
C LYS A 173 -21.22 21.67 -25.78
N THR A 174 -20.91 21.50 -27.03
CA THR A 174 -21.18 20.32 -27.87
C THR A 174 -20.92 19.04 -27.05
N PRO A 175 -21.71 17.96 -27.16
CA PRO A 175 -21.54 16.75 -26.40
C PRO A 175 -20.15 16.18 -26.64
N SER A 176 -19.29 16.22 -25.64
CA SER A 176 -17.97 15.61 -25.71
C SER A 176 -18.15 14.08 -25.80
N LYS A 177 -17.51 13.45 -26.79
CA LYS A 177 -17.36 11.99 -26.87
C LYS A 177 -16.98 11.47 -25.48
N LYS A 178 -17.79 10.57 -24.90
CA LYS A 178 -17.47 9.88 -23.65
C LYS A 178 -16.04 9.35 -23.76
N ALA A 179 -15.13 9.76 -22.90
CA ALA A 179 -13.77 9.26 -22.90
C ALA A 179 -13.82 7.72 -22.78
N ALA A 180 -12.92 7.03 -23.45
CA ALA A 180 -12.84 5.58 -23.33
C ALA A 180 -12.55 5.18 -21.87
N PRO A 181 -13.12 4.07 -21.37
CA PRO A 181 -12.86 3.61 -20.01
C PRO A 181 -11.36 3.36 -19.79
N GLY A 182 -10.85 3.67 -18.59
CA GLY A 182 -9.49 3.34 -18.23
C GLY A 182 -9.30 1.80 -18.15
N LEU A 183 -8.07 1.34 -18.28
CA LEU A 183 -7.77 -0.08 -18.35
C LEU A 183 -7.02 -0.55 -17.08
N VAL A 184 -7.42 -1.71 -16.54
CA VAL A 184 -6.73 -2.38 -15.42
C VAL A 184 -6.27 -3.75 -15.87
N ALA A 185 -4.99 -4.05 -15.69
CA ALA A 185 -4.49 -5.41 -15.75
C ALA A 185 -4.14 -5.87 -14.33
N LEU A 186 -4.63 -7.05 -13.95
CA LEU A 186 -4.26 -7.71 -12.70
C LEU A 186 -3.50 -8.99 -13.03
N ILE A 187 -2.32 -9.16 -12.41
CA ILE A 187 -1.52 -10.37 -12.49
C ILE A 187 -1.56 -11.05 -11.13
N ILE A 188 -1.82 -12.36 -11.12
CA ILE A 188 -1.70 -13.18 -9.91
C ILE A 188 -0.46 -14.05 -10.09
N ASP A 189 0.55 -13.76 -9.25
CA ASP A 189 1.85 -14.43 -9.24
C ASP A 189 1.80 -15.76 -8.45
N ASP A 190 2.89 -16.49 -8.40
CA ASP A 190 3.12 -17.75 -7.65
C ASP A 190 2.10 -18.87 -7.92
N MET A 191 1.50 -18.89 -9.11
CA MET A 191 0.58 -19.93 -9.52
C MET A 191 1.32 -21.24 -9.84
N GLY A 192 0.62 -22.36 -9.75
CA GLY A 192 1.12 -23.68 -10.08
C GLY A 192 1.21 -24.65 -8.91
N ASN A 193 1.01 -24.21 -7.67
CA ASN A 193 1.02 -25.08 -6.49
C ASN A 193 -0.39 -25.54 -6.05
N SER A 194 -1.46 -24.92 -6.55
CA SER A 194 -2.84 -25.25 -6.21
C SER A 194 -3.78 -25.05 -7.39
N LEU A 195 -4.48 -26.10 -7.80
CA LEU A 195 -5.57 -25.97 -8.77
C LEU A 195 -6.84 -25.37 -8.16
N GLU A 196 -7.01 -25.45 -6.83
CA GLU A 196 -8.10 -24.81 -6.13
C GLU A 196 -8.00 -23.28 -6.23
N ALA A 197 -6.81 -22.72 -6.00
CA ALA A 197 -6.53 -21.30 -6.19
C ALA A 197 -6.88 -20.83 -7.62
N LEU A 198 -6.56 -21.63 -8.63
CA LEU A 198 -6.94 -21.32 -10.02
C LEU A 198 -8.47 -21.32 -10.21
N ASN A 199 -9.19 -22.28 -9.62
CA ASN A 199 -10.65 -22.30 -9.69
C ASN A 199 -11.27 -21.09 -9.01
N ASP A 200 -10.69 -20.64 -7.91
CA ASP A 200 -11.10 -19.41 -7.21
C ASP A 200 -10.93 -18.17 -8.10
N ILE A 201 -9.78 -18.06 -8.79
CA ILE A 201 -9.52 -16.99 -9.77
C ILE A 201 -10.53 -17.02 -10.92
N LEU A 202 -10.79 -18.20 -11.46
CA LEU A 202 -11.78 -18.39 -12.53
C LEU A 202 -13.19 -17.94 -12.10
N SER A 203 -13.54 -18.11 -10.83
CA SER A 203 -14.84 -17.71 -10.28
C SER A 203 -15.04 -16.19 -10.24
N ILE A 204 -13.96 -15.40 -10.29
CA ILE A 204 -14.03 -13.91 -10.34
C ILE A 204 -14.64 -13.45 -11.68
N GLY A 205 -14.50 -14.25 -12.75
CA GLY A 205 -15.13 -13.99 -14.04
C GLY A 205 -14.59 -12.76 -14.78
N GLN A 206 -13.36 -12.35 -14.49
CA GLN A 206 -12.68 -11.21 -15.11
C GLN A 206 -11.41 -11.67 -15.88
N PRO A 207 -10.97 -10.91 -16.89
CA PRO A 207 -9.74 -11.22 -17.62
C PRO A 207 -8.50 -10.92 -16.78
N ILE A 208 -8.18 -11.84 -15.87
CA ILE A 208 -6.98 -11.82 -15.02
C ILE A 208 -5.85 -12.53 -15.76
N THR A 209 -4.63 -12.03 -15.62
CA THR A 209 -3.41 -12.70 -16.07
C THR A 209 -2.83 -13.51 -14.91
N ILE A 210 -2.39 -14.75 -15.16
CA ILE A 210 -1.71 -15.56 -14.15
C ILE A 210 -0.24 -15.73 -14.51
N ALA A 211 0.63 -15.72 -13.50
CA ALA A 211 2.05 -16.02 -13.67
C ALA A 211 2.38 -17.31 -12.91
N VAL A 212 2.85 -18.31 -13.65
CA VAL A 212 3.04 -19.67 -13.15
C VAL A 212 4.52 -19.92 -12.88
N LEU A 213 4.83 -20.40 -11.68
CA LEU A 213 6.18 -20.83 -11.30
C LEU A 213 6.58 -22.09 -12.07
N PRO A 214 7.75 -22.13 -12.69
CA PRO A 214 8.27 -23.36 -13.29
C PRO A 214 8.51 -24.39 -12.18
N PHE A 215 8.47 -25.67 -12.53
CA PHE A 215 8.69 -26.80 -11.61
C PHE A 215 7.73 -26.88 -10.39
N SER A 216 6.72 -26.01 -10.31
CA SER A 216 5.66 -26.17 -9.31
C SER A 216 4.82 -27.43 -9.60
N THR A 217 4.21 -27.98 -8.56
CA THR A 217 3.56 -29.31 -8.58
C THR A 217 2.55 -29.48 -9.72
N PHE A 218 1.77 -28.45 -10.03
CA PHE A 218 0.73 -28.43 -11.05
C PHE A 218 0.98 -27.35 -12.11
N ALA A 219 2.25 -27.04 -12.40
CA ALA A 219 2.61 -25.97 -13.32
C ALA A 219 1.93 -26.13 -14.69
N ARG A 220 2.09 -27.31 -15.30
CA ARG A 220 1.53 -27.63 -16.63
C ARG A 220 0.01 -27.65 -16.60
N GLU A 221 -0.59 -28.35 -15.63
CA GLU A 221 -2.05 -28.46 -15.49
C GLU A 221 -2.69 -27.08 -15.24
N THR A 222 -2.04 -26.22 -14.45
CA THR A 222 -2.47 -24.84 -14.22
C THR A 222 -2.50 -24.06 -15.53
N ALA A 223 -1.44 -24.15 -16.34
CA ALA A 223 -1.36 -23.46 -17.62
C ALA A 223 -2.40 -24.01 -18.63
N GLU A 224 -2.58 -25.31 -18.71
CA GLU A 224 -3.55 -25.96 -19.61
C GLU A 224 -4.99 -25.59 -19.24
N LEU A 225 -5.34 -25.64 -17.95
CA LEU A 225 -6.67 -25.26 -17.48
C LEU A 225 -6.93 -23.75 -17.68
N ALA A 226 -5.97 -22.89 -17.36
CA ALA A 226 -6.06 -21.46 -17.57
C ALA A 226 -6.25 -21.10 -19.06
N HIS A 227 -5.47 -21.75 -19.93
CA HIS A 227 -5.59 -21.58 -21.39
C HIS A 227 -6.98 -21.97 -21.89
N SER A 228 -7.52 -23.12 -21.44
CA SER A 228 -8.86 -23.58 -21.80
C SER A 228 -9.98 -22.62 -21.37
N ARG A 229 -9.70 -21.74 -20.42
CA ARG A 229 -10.61 -20.71 -19.87
C ARG A 229 -10.28 -19.30 -20.37
N ASN A 230 -9.40 -19.18 -21.37
CA ASN A 230 -8.96 -17.92 -21.99
C ASN A 230 -8.28 -16.94 -21.03
N LEU A 231 -7.63 -17.41 -19.98
CA LEU A 231 -6.73 -16.59 -19.18
C LEU A 231 -5.38 -16.45 -19.90
N GLU A 232 -4.77 -15.27 -19.75
CA GLU A 232 -3.42 -15.03 -20.22
C GLU A 232 -2.41 -15.59 -19.22
N ILE A 233 -1.34 -16.23 -19.74
CA ILE A 233 -0.36 -16.97 -18.96
C ILE A 233 1.02 -16.34 -19.15
N LEU A 234 1.69 -16.08 -18.04
CA LEU A 234 3.11 -15.69 -17.96
C LEU A 234 3.91 -16.84 -17.33
N LEU A 235 5.16 -16.94 -17.72
CA LEU A 235 6.17 -17.61 -16.90
C LEU A 235 6.54 -16.68 -15.75
N HIS A 236 6.40 -17.12 -14.51
CA HIS A 236 6.91 -16.44 -13.32
C HIS A 236 8.34 -16.86 -13.09
N LEU A 237 9.30 -16.13 -13.71
CA LEU A 237 10.71 -16.51 -13.83
C LEU A 237 11.45 -16.28 -12.51
N PRO A 238 11.98 -17.33 -11.84
CA PRO A 238 12.73 -17.19 -10.60
C PRO A 238 14.07 -16.49 -10.82
N LEU A 239 14.28 -15.38 -10.09
CA LEU A 239 15.51 -14.60 -10.12
C LEU A 239 16.03 -14.37 -8.70
N GLU A 240 17.34 -14.38 -8.50
CA GLU A 240 17.97 -14.16 -7.19
C GLU A 240 17.59 -12.80 -6.57
N SER A 241 17.23 -12.80 -5.29
CA SER A 241 17.01 -11.60 -4.49
C SER A 241 18.24 -11.18 -3.69
N GLN A 242 18.29 -9.92 -3.25
CA GLN A 242 19.40 -9.41 -2.42
C GLN A 242 19.52 -10.11 -1.05
N ASN A 243 18.40 -10.59 -0.52
CA ASN A 243 18.32 -11.19 0.82
C ASN A 243 18.26 -12.71 0.80
N ASN A 244 18.51 -13.35 -0.34
CA ASN A 244 18.38 -14.81 -0.48
C ASN A 244 19.64 -15.54 -0.01
N HIS A 245 19.81 -15.69 1.29
CA HIS A 245 20.79 -16.63 1.80
C HIS A 245 20.21 -17.89 2.43
N GLU A 246 18.89 -18.01 2.69
CA GLU A 246 18.46 -19.13 3.53
C GLU A 246 17.14 -19.86 3.21
N THR A 247 16.23 -19.37 2.36
CA THR A 247 14.92 -20.05 2.19
C THR A 247 14.33 -19.96 0.80
N ALA A 248 14.97 -20.56 -0.17
CA ALA A 248 14.36 -20.65 -1.48
C ALA A 248 13.55 -21.95 -1.60
N THR A 249 12.31 -21.97 -1.13
CA THR A 249 11.28 -22.83 -1.71
C THR A 249 11.05 -22.35 -3.13
N GLY A 250 11.39 -23.18 -4.12
CA GLY A 250 11.28 -22.84 -5.54
C GLY A 250 12.57 -22.30 -6.17
N THR A 251 13.73 -22.85 -5.78
CA THR A 251 15.04 -22.54 -6.40
C THR A 251 15.26 -23.27 -7.71
N ASP A 252 14.43 -24.26 -8.03
CA ASP A 252 14.49 -24.93 -9.33
C ASP A 252 14.17 -23.91 -10.42
N GLY A 253 15.06 -23.81 -11.42
CA GLY A 253 14.94 -22.80 -12.46
C GLY A 253 15.41 -21.38 -12.07
N MET A 254 16.04 -21.17 -10.91
CA MET A 254 16.48 -19.82 -10.50
C MET A 254 17.73 -19.37 -11.27
N ILE A 255 17.66 -18.17 -11.82
CA ILE A 255 18.80 -17.46 -12.40
C ILE A 255 19.48 -16.65 -11.30
N PHE A 256 20.77 -16.91 -11.09
CA PHE A 256 21.58 -16.22 -10.09
C PHE A 256 22.45 -15.11 -10.72
N SER A 257 22.79 -14.15 -9.91
CA SER A 257 23.77 -13.11 -10.21
C SER A 257 25.13 -13.74 -10.56
N GLY A 258 25.78 -13.21 -11.60
CA GLY A 258 27.09 -13.68 -12.02
C GLY A 258 27.11 -14.94 -12.91
N MET A 259 25.95 -15.53 -13.22
CA MET A 259 25.87 -16.59 -14.23
C MET A 259 26.27 -16.10 -15.61
N ASP A 260 26.90 -16.95 -16.40
CA ASP A 260 27.24 -16.63 -17.78
C ASP A 260 25.99 -16.65 -18.70
N GLU A 261 26.14 -16.09 -19.90
CA GLU A 261 25.04 -16.00 -20.87
C GLU A 261 24.48 -17.39 -21.26
N GLY A 262 25.33 -18.40 -21.39
CA GLY A 262 24.93 -19.76 -21.73
C GLY A 262 24.10 -20.41 -20.64
N GLU A 263 24.48 -20.24 -19.39
CA GLU A 263 23.76 -20.73 -18.22
C GLU A 263 22.38 -20.06 -18.09
N ILE A 264 22.33 -18.72 -18.19
CA ILE A 264 21.07 -17.95 -18.14
C ILE A 264 20.10 -18.44 -19.24
N LEU A 265 20.57 -18.54 -20.48
CA LEU A 265 19.72 -18.95 -21.60
C LEU A 265 19.29 -20.43 -21.52
N ARG A 266 20.11 -21.29 -20.92
CA ARG A 266 19.74 -22.69 -20.67
C ARG A 266 18.59 -22.75 -19.65
N ILE A 267 18.74 -22.11 -18.51
CA ILE A 267 17.71 -22.08 -17.44
C ILE A 267 16.42 -21.47 -18.00
N LEU A 268 16.49 -20.30 -18.63
CA LEU A 268 15.32 -19.65 -19.22
C LEU A 268 14.55 -20.56 -20.18
N ARG A 269 15.27 -21.39 -20.97
CA ARG A 269 14.65 -22.34 -21.89
C ARG A 269 13.97 -23.46 -21.13
N GLU A 270 14.65 -24.04 -20.15
CA GLU A 270 14.12 -25.14 -19.31
C GLU A 270 12.86 -24.68 -18.58
N ASP A 271 12.84 -23.46 -18.04
CA ASP A 271 11.67 -22.87 -17.36
C ASP A 271 10.49 -22.66 -18.32
N LEU A 272 10.76 -22.12 -19.51
CA LEU A 272 9.73 -21.92 -20.54
C LEU A 272 9.13 -23.26 -21.04
N ASP A 273 9.92 -24.33 -21.05
CA ASP A 273 9.46 -25.67 -21.48
C ASP A 273 8.51 -26.31 -20.44
N GLN A 274 8.53 -25.84 -19.17
CA GLN A 274 7.59 -26.29 -18.13
C GLN A 274 6.17 -25.76 -18.33
N ILE A 275 6.05 -24.55 -18.88
CA ILE A 275 4.78 -23.81 -18.90
C ILE A 275 4.30 -23.66 -20.36
N PRO A 276 3.29 -24.41 -20.80
CA PRO A 276 2.72 -24.22 -22.14
C PRO A 276 1.91 -22.93 -22.25
N PHE A 277 1.74 -22.42 -23.46
CA PHE A 277 0.92 -21.24 -23.80
C PHE A 277 1.40 -19.91 -23.24
N VAL A 278 2.65 -19.80 -22.80
CA VAL A 278 3.24 -18.56 -22.28
C VAL A 278 3.19 -17.44 -23.33
N ARG A 279 2.69 -16.27 -22.91
CA ARG A 279 2.64 -15.06 -23.75
C ARG A 279 3.70 -14.04 -23.39
N GLY A 280 4.21 -14.08 -22.17
CA GLY A 280 5.22 -13.19 -21.64
C GLY A 280 5.82 -13.76 -20.35
N VAL A 281 6.69 -13.00 -19.74
CA VAL A 281 7.44 -13.36 -18.53
C VAL A 281 7.38 -12.21 -17.55
N ASN A 282 7.23 -12.50 -16.26
CA ASN A 282 7.51 -11.56 -15.18
C ASN A 282 8.48 -12.20 -14.18
N ASN A 283 9.12 -11.38 -13.35
CA ASN A 283 10.10 -11.89 -12.40
C ASN A 283 9.46 -12.28 -11.05
N HIS A 284 9.73 -13.53 -10.61
CA HIS A 284 9.58 -13.97 -9.23
C HIS A 284 10.82 -13.50 -8.45
N MET A 285 10.61 -12.78 -7.32
CA MET A 285 11.71 -12.14 -6.59
C MET A 285 12.59 -11.28 -7.51
N GLY A 286 13.92 -11.48 -7.50
CA GLY A 286 14.85 -10.88 -8.45
C GLY A 286 15.35 -9.50 -8.06
N SER A 287 15.23 -9.07 -6.79
CA SER A 287 15.71 -7.75 -6.37
C SER A 287 17.23 -7.56 -6.55
N ARG A 288 18.00 -8.64 -6.82
CA ARG A 288 19.41 -8.59 -7.18
C ARG A 288 19.61 -8.61 -8.70
N VAL A 289 19.12 -9.64 -9.37
CA VAL A 289 19.36 -9.83 -10.82
C VAL A 289 18.74 -8.71 -11.65
N THR A 290 17.56 -8.19 -11.26
CA THR A 290 16.90 -7.11 -12.01
C THR A 290 17.66 -5.77 -11.98
N MET A 291 18.67 -5.61 -11.10
CA MET A 291 19.57 -4.46 -11.12
C MET A 291 20.77 -4.65 -12.06
N GLU A 292 21.01 -5.88 -12.51
CA GLU A 292 22.17 -6.24 -13.35
C GLU A 292 21.81 -6.11 -14.84
N ALA A 293 22.19 -5.02 -15.46
CA ALA A 293 21.87 -4.76 -16.87
C ALA A 293 22.39 -5.86 -17.81
N ALA A 294 23.52 -6.52 -17.50
CA ALA A 294 24.05 -7.60 -18.33
C ALA A 294 23.15 -8.83 -18.28
N ALA A 295 22.80 -9.33 -17.08
CA ALA A 295 21.90 -10.47 -16.90
C ALA A 295 20.54 -10.18 -17.51
N MET A 296 19.96 -9.01 -17.26
CA MET A 296 18.68 -8.62 -17.84
C MET A 296 18.72 -8.58 -19.38
N ARG A 297 19.80 -8.09 -19.99
CA ARG A 297 19.94 -8.10 -21.45
C ARG A 297 19.96 -9.53 -22.02
N THR A 298 20.63 -10.45 -21.35
CA THR A 298 20.65 -11.85 -21.75
C THR A 298 19.25 -12.48 -21.69
N ILE A 299 18.56 -12.30 -20.57
CA ILE A 299 17.17 -12.79 -20.39
C ILE A 299 16.26 -12.19 -21.47
N LEU A 300 16.26 -10.87 -21.61
CA LEU A 300 15.42 -10.14 -22.56
C LEU A 300 15.73 -10.49 -24.01
N GLY A 301 17.00 -10.76 -24.32
CA GLY A 301 17.44 -11.27 -25.63
C GLY A 301 16.80 -12.62 -25.95
N GLY A 302 16.76 -13.53 -24.98
CA GLY A 302 16.09 -14.82 -25.10
C GLY A 302 14.58 -14.67 -25.31
N LEU A 303 13.94 -13.77 -24.57
CA LEU A 303 12.51 -13.47 -24.73
C LEU A 303 12.18 -12.88 -26.11
N LYS A 304 13.02 -11.95 -26.57
CA LYS A 304 12.86 -11.33 -27.90
C LYS A 304 12.89 -12.37 -29.03
N GLN A 305 13.83 -13.31 -28.98
CA GLN A 305 13.92 -14.39 -29.96
C GLN A 305 12.65 -15.26 -30.01
N LYS A 306 11.97 -15.41 -28.87
CA LYS A 306 10.71 -16.17 -28.76
C LYS A 306 9.45 -15.32 -28.98
N GLY A 307 9.58 -14.02 -29.22
CA GLY A 307 8.44 -13.09 -29.38
C GLY A 307 7.63 -12.87 -28.12
N LEU A 308 8.22 -13.09 -26.94
CA LEU A 308 7.59 -12.90 -25.64
C LEU A 308 7.78 -11.46 -25.13
N PHE A 309 6.82 -10.96 -24.38
CA PHE A 309 6.92 -9.69 -23.69
C PHE A 309 7.43 -9.87 -22.24
N PHE A 310 7.85 -8.78 -21.61
CA PHE A 310 8.31 -8.78 -20.22
C PHE A 310 7.48 -7.85 -19.35
N VAL A 311 7.20 -8.27 -18.10
CA VAL A 311 6.60 -7.42 -17.06
C VAL A 311 7.57 -7.32 -15.89
N ASP A 312 8.05 -6.12 -15.60
CA ASP A 312 8.87 -5.86 -14.42
C ASP A 312 7.98 -5.82 -13.17
N SER A 313 8.10 -6.81 -12.29
CA SER A 313 7.37 -6.90 -11.01
C SER A 313 7.85 -5.86 -9.99
N ARG A 314 8.97 -5.15 -10.27
CA ARG A 314 9.54 -4.08 -9.43
C ARG A 314 9.73 -4.50 -7.98
N THR A 315 10.41 -5.61 -7.77
CA THR A 315 10.77 -6.12 -6.43
C THR A 315 11.86 -5.27 -5.75
N THR A 316 12.47 -4.37 -6.50
CA THR A 316 13.36 -3.30 -6.02
C THR A 316 13.09 -2.01 -6.77
N ALA A 317 13.32 -0.86 -6.11
CA ALA A 317 13.24 0.44 -6.77
C ALA A 317 14.40 0.67 -7.78
N GLN A 318 15.50 -0.07 -7.63
CA GLN A 318 16.69 0.04 -8.48
C GLN A 318 16.68 -0.91 -9.69
N THR A 319 15.56 -1.58 -9.96
CA THR A 319 15.44 -2.42 -11.16
C THR A 319 15.73 -1.64 -12.43
N VAL A 320 16.47 -2.24 -13.37
CA VAL A 320 16.71 -1.72 -14.72
C VAL A 320 15.94 -2.52 -15.77
N ALA A 321 15.18 -3.52 -15.36
CA ALA A 321 14.59 -4.53 -16.23
C ALA A 321 13.63 -3.92 -17.28
N TYR A 322 12.72 -3.03 -16.85
CA TYR A 322 11.77 -2.39 -17.76
C TYR A 322 12.47 -1.47 -18.77
N GLU A 323 13.41 -0.65 -18.33
CA GLU A 323 14.16 0.27 -19.19
C GLU A 323 15.03 -0.49 -20.21
N GLU A 324 15.67 -1.59 -19.78
CA GLU A 324 16.45 -2.46 -20.68
C GLU A 324 15.54 -3.15 -21.70
N ALA A 325 14.35 -3.62 -21.29
CA ALA A 325 13.39 -4.22 -22.22
C ALA A 325 13.02 -3.23 -23.33
N LEU A 326 12.64 -2.00 -22.97
CA LEU A 326 12.31 -0.98 -23.97
C LEU A 326 13.50 -0.61 -24.86
N ARG A 327 14.72 -0.54 -24.29
CA ARG A 327 15.94 -0.25 -25.04
C ARG A 327 16.26 -1.33 -26.07
N MET A 328 15.98 -2.60 -25.75
CA MET A 328 16.19 -3.74 -26.64
C MET A 328 15.02 -3.98 -27.61
N GLY A 329 13.96 -3.19 -27.53
CA GLY A 329 12.74 -3.37 -28.35
C GLY A 329 11.94 -4.62 -27.93
N VAL A 330 12.08 -5.08 -26.68
CA VAL A 330 11.18 -6.08 -26.08
C VAL A 330 9.94 -5.38 -25.59
N PRO A 331 8.74 -5.77 -26.04
CA PRO A 331 7.51 -5.18 -25.51
C PRO A 331 7.43 -5.41 -24.00
N ALA A 332 7.12 -4.36 -23.21
CA ALA A 332 7.18 -4.49 -21.76
C ALA A 332 6.09 -3.67 -21.04
N ALA A 333 5.77 -4.11 -19.83
CA ALA A 333 5.03 -3.37 -18.83
C ALA A 333 5.79 -3.38 -17.49
N ARG A 334 5.31 -2.63 -16.53
CA ARG A 334 5.80 -2.67 -15.15
C ARG A 334 4.66 -2.54 -14.16
N ARG A 335 4.82 -3.07 -12.98
CA ARG A 335 3.85 -2.97 -11.90
C ARG A 335 3.68 -1.52 -11.42
N ASP A 336 2.44 -1.07 -11.33
CA ASP A 336 2.07 0.19 -10.67
C ASP A 336 1.74 -0.02 -9.18
N VAL A 337 0.98 -1.08 -8.85
CA VAL A 337 0.52 -1.34 -7.48
C VAL A 337 0.77 -2.81 -7.10
N PHE A 338 1.28 -3.03 -5.90
CA PHE A 338 1.41 -4.34 -5.27
C PHE A 338 0.30 -4.47 -4.22
N LEU A 339 -0.62 -5.44 -4.39
CA LEU A 339 -1.85 -5.45 -3.62
C LEU A 339 -1.68 -6.03 -2.21
N ASP A 340 -0.88 -7.07 -2.07
CA ASP A 340 -0.80 -7.93 -0.89
C ASP A 340 0.61 -8.05 -0.30
N ALA A 341 1.32 -6.93 -0.26
CA ALA A 341 2.55 -6.83 0.54
C ALA A 341 2.29 -7.05 2.04
N ASP A 342 1.05 -6.84 2.46
CA ASP A 342 0.48 -7.19 3.76
C ASP A 342 -0.77 -8.01 3.50
N GLU A 343 -0.91 -9.14 4.20
CA GLU A 343 -2.02 -10.08 4.02
C GLU A 343 -3.32 -9.64 4.72
N ASP A 344 -3.35 -8.46 5.35
CA ASP A 344 -4.58 -7.89 5.93
C ASP A 344 -5.59 -7.53 4.83
N ARG A 345 -6.82 -8.04 4.94
CA ARG A 345 -7.90 -7.81 3.97
C ARG A 345 -8.20 -6.33 3.72
N GLY A 346 -8.14 -5.50 4.76
CA GLY A 346 -8.38 -4.06 4.65
C GLY A 346 -7.27 -3.38 3.84
N MET A 347 -6.01 -3.82 4.03
CA MET A 347 -4.86 -3.33 3.27
C MET A 347 -4.94 -3.77 1.81
N ILE A 348 -5.21 -5.04 1.55
CA ILE A 348 -5.39 -5.57 0.18
C ILE A 348 -6.50 -4.80 -0.56
N ARG A 349 -7.65 -4.61 0.09
CA ARG A 349 -8.76 -3.83 -0.47
C ARG A 349 -8.36 -2.39 -0.77
N SER A 350 -7.63 -1.75 0.15
CA SER A 350 -7.12 -0.38 -0.04
C SER A 350 -6.21 -0.28 -1.26
N ARG A 351 -5.29 -1.23 -1.43
CA ARG A 351 -4.39 -1.32 -2.59
C ARG A 351 -5.14 -1.62 -3.90
N LEU A 352 -6.18 -2.43 -3.85
CA LEU A 352 -7.05 -2.65 -5.01
C LEU A 352 -7.73 -1.35 -5.46
N LEU A 353 -8.25 -0.57 -4.51
CA LEU A 353 -8.85 0.73 -4.81
C LEU A 353 -7.80 1.76 -5.28
N GLU A 354 -6.57 1.69 -4.78
CA GLU A 354 -5.44 2.47 -5.30
C GLU A 354 -5.14 2.12 -6.76
N LEU A 355 -5.14 0.84 -7.12
CA LEU A 355 -4.99 0.38 -8.50
C LEU A 355 -6.07 1.00 -9.41
N PHE A 356 -7.33 1.01 -8.95
CA PHE A 356 -8.43 1.62 -9.70
C PHE A 356 -8.27 3.13 -9.87
N ARG A 357 -7.89 3.85 -8.80
CA ARG A 357 -7.61 5.30 -8.87
C ARG A 357 -6.44 5.60 -9.80
N THR A 358 -5.39 4.79 -9.74
CA THR A 358 -4.22 4.94 -10.61
C THR A 358 -4.60 4.75 -12.08
N ALA A 359 -5.35 3.70 -12.39
CA ALA A 359 -5.85 3.44 -13.74
C ALA A 359 -6.78 4.56 -14.23
N ARG A 360 -7.67 5.07 -13.37
CA ARG A 360 -8.54 6.19 -13.69
C ARG A 360 -7.76 7.47 -14.01
N GLY A 361 -6.70 7.74 -13.24
CA GLY A 361 -5.87 8.95 -13.41
C GLY A 361 -4.93 8.89 -14.60
N LYS A 362 -4.31 7.73 -14.86
CA LYS A 362 -3.30 7.54 -15.92
C LYS A 362 -3.87 6.99 -17.23
N GLY A 363 -5.13 6.51 -17.23
CA GLY A 363 -5.76 5.80 -18.35
C GLY A 363 -5.50 4.28 -18.29
N SER A 364 -4.48 3.82 -17.60
CA SER A 364 -4.23 2.39 -17.35
C SER A 364 -3.34 2.16 -16.12
N ALA A 365 -3.44 0.97 -15.51
CA ALA A 365 -2.52 0.52 -14.45
C ALA A 365 -2.40 -1.01 -14.40
N VAL A 366 -1.24 -1.48 -13.93
CA VAL A 366 -0.92 -2.88 -13.68
C VAL A 366 -0.82 -3.14 -12.18
N GLY A 367 -1.67 -4.04 -11.67
CA GLY A 367 -1.60 -4.58 -10.32
C GLY A 367 -0.97 -5.96 -10.31
N ILE A 368 -0.25 -6.28 -9.23
CA ILE A 368 0.26 -7.64 -8.95
C ILE A 368 -0.16 -8.05 -7.55
N CYS A 369 -0.55 -9.32 -7.40
CA CYS A 369 -0.86 -9.96 -6.13
C CYS A 369 -0.56 -11.46 -6.19
N HIS A 370 -0.78 -12.17 -5.07
CA HIS A 370 -0.59 -13.61 -4.92
C HIS A 370 -1.92 -14.33 -4.61
N PRO A 371 -1.98 -15.65 -4.75
CA PRO A 371 -3.19 -16.43 -4.52
C PRO A 371 -3.43 -16.71 -3.01
N PHE A 372 -3.19 -15.70 -2.15
CA PHE A 372 -3.51 -15.83 -0.73
C PHE A 372 -5.02 -15.84 -0.51
N PRO A 373 -5.54 -16.59 0.48
CA PRO A 373 -6.98 -16.69 0.74
C PRO A 373 -7.64 -15.30 0.90
N GLU A 374 -6.99 -14.38 1.63
CA GLU A 374 -7.46 -13.03 1.87
C GLU A 374 -7.51 -12.20 0.59
N THR A 375 -6.48 -12.33 -0.27
CA THR A 375 -6.41 -11.67 -1.57
C THR A 375 -7.54 -12.15 -2.49
N LEU A 376 -7.69 -13.47 -2.62
CA LEU A 376 -8.73 -14.06 -3.47
C LEU A 376 -10.14 -13.67 -2.99
N GLN A 377 -10.35 -13.59 -1.66
CA GLN A 377 -11.63 -13.15 -1.12
C GLN A 377 -11.92 -11.68 -1.46
N VAL A 378 -10.94 -10.78 -1.28
CA VAL A 378 -11.08 -9.35 -1.64
C VAL A 378 -11.36 -9.20 -3.14
N LEU A 379 -10.68 -9.97 -3.99
CA LEU A 379 -10.92 -9.92 -5.43
C LEU A 379 -12.33 -10.40 -5.80
N LYS A 380 -12.84 -11.48 -5.19
CA LYS A 380 -14.22 -11.96 -5.40
C LYS A 380 -15.26 -10.91 -5.00
N ASP A 381 -15.04 -10.23 -3.89
CA ASP A 381 -15.98 -9.26 -3.33
C ASP A 381 -15.95 -7.92 -4.09
N ASP A 382 -14.76 -7.39 -4.37
CA ASP A 382 -14.57 -5.99 -4.73
C ASP A 382 -14.05 -5.75 -6.16
N PHE A 383 -13.52 -6.75 -6.89
CA PHE A 383 -12.97 -6.50 -8.24
C PHE A 383 -14.04 -6.03 -9.23
N ARG A 384 -15.31 -6.37 -9.01
CA ARG A 384 -16.47 -5.88 -9.78
C ARG A 384 -16.67 -4.36 -9.69
N LEU A 385 -16.14 -3.70 -8.65
CA LEU A 385 -16.20 -2.24 -8.49
C LEU A 385 -15.48 -1.46 -9.59
N LEU A 386 -14.72 -2.13 -10.46
CA LEU A 386 -14.14 -1.54 -11.67
C LEU A 386 -15.16 -0.68 -12.45
N GLY A 387 -16.42 -1.15 -12.53
CA GLY A 387 -17.49 -0.42 -13.21
C GLY A 387 -17.78 0.95 -12.62
N ASP A 388 -17.70 1.08 -11.30
CA ASP A 388 -17.95 2.32 -10.56
C ASP A 388 -16.86 3.37 -10.82
N TYR A 389 -15.68 2.91 -11.20
CA TYR A 389 -14.52 3.75 -11.55
C TYR A 389 -14.43 4.05 -13.06
N ASP A 390 -15.42 3.60 -13.87
CA ASP A 390 -15.37 3.69 -15.34
C ASP A 390 -14.08 3.04 -15.91
N LEU A 391 -13.79 1.83 -15.42
CA LEU A 391 -12.63 1.02 -15.76
C LEU A 391 -13.04 -0.30 -16.41
N LYS A 392 -12.11 -0.91 -17.14
CA LYS A 392 -12.27 -2.22 -17.75
C LYS A 392 -11.05 -3.08 -17.43
N ALA A 393 -11.27 -4.31 -16.95
CA ALA A 393 -10.23 -5.30 -16.82
C ALA A 393 -9.78 -5.79 -18.20
N VAL A 394 -8.47 -6.00 -18.35
CA VAL A 394 -7.86 -6.51 -19.59
C VAL A 394 -6.65 -7.40 -19.23
N PRO A 395 -6.27 -8.37 -20.09
CA PRO A 395 -5.00 -9.05 -19.96
C PRO A 395 -3.83 -8.06 -20.00
N VAL A 396 -2.71 -8.35 -19.32
CA VAL A 396 -1.57 -7.43 -19.25
C VAL A 396 -0.94 -7.14 -20.61
N SER A 397 -1.04 -8.07 -21.55
CA SER A 397 -0.60 -7.86 -22.94
C SER A 397 -1.25 -6.66 -23.65
N ARG A 398 -2.38 -6.16 -23.13
CA ARG A 398 -3.05 -4.95 -23.64
C ARG A 398 -2.43 -3.65 -23.14
N LEU A 399 -1.57 -3.74 -22.13
CA LEU A 399 -0.91 -2.59 -21.48
C LEU A 399 0.61 -2.54 -21.75
N ILE A 400 1.16 -3.49 -22.52
CA ILE A 400 2.58 -3.47 -22.87
C ILE A 400 2.92 -2.30 -23.78
N THR A 401 4.01 -1.62 -23.42
CA THR A 401 4.59 -0.55 -24.25
C THR A 401 5.52 -1.17 -25.30
N ARG A 402 5.38 -0.75 -26.54
CA ARG A 402 6.31 -1.06 -27.64
C ARG A 402 7.05 0.22 -27.98
N ARG A 403 8.38 0.16 -28.09
CA ARG A 403 9.13 1.22 -28.77
C ARG A 403 9.24 0.79 -30.23
N ASP A 404 8.64 1.60 -31.10
CA ASP A 404 8.82 1.51 -32.57
C ASP A 404 10.26 1.88 -32.94
#